data_125611786ea963b60ecc167898ddf673
#
_entry.id   125611786ea963b60ecc167898ddf673
#
_cell.length_a   1.000
_cell.length_b   1.000
_cell.length_c   1.000
_cell.angle_alpha   90.00
_cell.angle_beta   90.00
_cell.angle_gamma   90.00
#
_symmetry.space_group_name_H-M   'P 1'
#
loop_
_entity.id
_entity.type
_entity.pdbx_description
1 polymer ?
#
loop_
_entity_poly.entity_id
_entity_poly.type
_entity_poly.pdbx_seq_one_letter_code
_entity_poly.pdbx_strand_id
1 'polypeptide(L)'
;AGPYPVAAENVALLAWLNGGGRWLALHGTSGGKAAKIEKDGRTVKKMVKAEHHQTLGCFFLNHPPLSEFQVSVVGNHPVTQGLPDQFAVRDELYLIEIQDPGGSQTLLTAELVQDPSPPGFGFVYDNDTALQADGKTRVLGYARNIGRGEIVYIGLGHCHTGRTDSPSPVDASLGSGGIMPPEFHGVWETEVFMRLLQNAVTWGMKTS
;
A
#
# COMPACT_ATOMS: atom_id res chain seq x y z
N ALA A 1 -8.56 2.18 10.29
CA ALA A 1 -8.88 2.54 8.92
C ALA A 1 -10.04 3.55 8.94
N GLY A 2 -9.92 4.60 8.12
CA GLY A 2 -10.96 5.62 7.99
C GLY A 2 -12.15 5.15 7.15
N PRO A 3 -13.17 6.01 6.95
CA PRO A 3 -14.25 5.72 6.02
C PRO A 3 -13.67 5.63 4.59
N TYR A 4 -14.07 4.61 3.85
CA TYR A 4 -13.76 4.47 2.43
C TYR A 4 -14.88 5.09 1.59
N PRO A 5 -14.58 5.61 0.38
CA PRO A 5 -15.59 6.23 -0.47
C PRO A 5 -16.76 5.29 -0.74
N VAL A 6 -17.98 5.80 -0.53
CA VAL A 6 -19.19 5.11 -1.01
C VAL A 6 -19.37 5.39 -2.50
N ALA A 7 -20.29 4.67 -3.17
CA ALA A 7 -20.46 4.75 -4.63
C ALA A 7 -20.61 6.19 -5.15
N ALA A 8 -21.42 7.03 -4.49
CA ALA A 8 -21.61 8.43 -4.91
C ALA A 8 -20.33 9.27 -4.76
N GLU A 9 -19.57 9.06 -3.70
CA GLU A 9 -18.28 9.74 -3.48
C GLU A 9 -17.23 9.27 -4.49
N ASN A 10 -17.25 7.98 -4.85
CA ASN A 10 -16.37 7.43 -5.88
C ASN A 10 -16.68 8.02 -7.27
N VAL A 11 -17.95 8.26 -7.60
CA VAL A 11 -18.35 8.96 -8.84
C VAL A 11 -17.79 10.38 -8.87
N ALA A 12 -17.89 11.12 -7.75
CA ALA A 12 -17.35 12.47 -7.65
C ALA A 12 -15.82 12.50 -7.77
N LEU A 13 -15.13 11.53 -7.13
CA LEU A 13 -13.68 11.35 -7.22
C LEU A 13 -13.25 11.06 -8.67
N LEU A 14 -13.95 10.17 -9.36
CA LEU A 14 -13.69 9.87 -10.78
C LEU A 14 -13.89 11.10 -11.66
N ALA A 15 -14.97 11.87 -11.45
CA ALA A 15 -15.23 13.10 -12.21
C ALA A 15 -14.09 14.12 -12.01
N TRP A 16 -13.61 14.29 -10.77
CA TRP A 16 -12.49 15.18 -10.46
C TRP A 16 -11.18 14.70 -11.12
N LEU A 17 -10.88 13.40 -11.05
CA LEU A 17 -9.70 12.81 -11.71
C LEU A 17 -9.78 13.00 -13.23
N ASN A 18 -10.91 12.68 -13.86
CA ASN A 18 -11.11 12.89 -15.30
C ASN A 18 -10.92 14.36 -15.71
N GLY A 19 -11.22 15.29 -14.81
CA GLY A 19 -11.03 16.72 -14.99
C GLY A 19 -9.59 17.21 -14.86
N GLY A 20 -8.63 16.35 -14.50
CA GLY A 20 -7.22 16.71 -14.29
C GLY A 20 -6.78 16.69 -12.83
N GLY A 21 -7.59 16.15 -11.92
CA GLY A 21 -7.25 15.99 -10.52
C GLY A 21 -6.05 15.06 -10.31
N ARG A 22 -5.26 15.32 -9.27
CA ARG A 22 -4.10 14.50 -8.90
C ARG A 22 -4.28 13.95 -7.50
N TRP A 23 -4.25 12.64 -7.36
CA TRP A 23 -4.49 11.95 -6.09
C TRP A 23 -3.24 11.21 -5.62
N LEU A 24 -2.62 11.69 -4.54
CA LEU A 24 -1.66 10.89 -3.78
C LEU A 24 -2.44 10.01 -2.80
N ALA A 25 -2.36 8.72 -2.98
CA ALA A 25 -2.95 7.70 -2.12
C ALA A 25 -1.84 6.96 -1.37
N LEU A 26 -1.97 6.85 -0.06
CA LEU A 26 -0.97 6.22 0.81
C LEU A 26 -1.53 4.97 1.49
N HIS A 27 -0.68 3.98 1.66
CA HIS A 27 -0.81 2.84 2.56
C HIS A 27 -2.25 2.31 2.67
N GLY A 28 -2.94 2.56 3.78
CA GLY A 28 -4.28 2.08 4.08
C GLY A 28 -5.37 2.48 3.09
N THR A 29 -5.09 3.36 2.11
CA THR A 29 -6.05 3.74 1.06
C THR A 29 -6.46 2.54 0.19
N SER A 30 -5.59 1.53 0.03
CA SER A 30 -5.87 0.28 -0.71
C SER A 30 -6.72 -0.72 0.07
N GLY A 31 -6.95 -0.48 1.35
CA GLY A 31 -7.81 -1.29 2.20
C GLY A 31 -9.29 -1.09 1.92
N GLY A 32 -10.14 -1.68 2.76
CA GLY A 32 -11.58 -1.62 2.60
C GLY A 32 -12.30 -2.30 3.76
N LYS A 33 -13.53 -2.68 3.54
CA LYS A 33 -14.30 -3.50 4.48
C LYS A 33 -13.82 -4.94 4.42
N ALA A 34 -13.74 -5.59 5.59
CA ALA A 34 -13.50 -7.02 5.68
C ALA A 34 -14.80 -7.76 6.02
N ALA A 35 -15.02 -8.88 5.34
CA ALA A 35 -16.04 -9.85 5.72
C ALA A 35 -15.46 -10.87 6.71
N LYS A 36 -16.26 -11.29 7.68
CA LYS A 36 -15.96 -12.49 8.47
C LYS A 36 -16.50 -13.69 7.71
N ILE A 37 -15.66 -14.69 7.49
CA ILE A 37 -16.02 -15.93 6.80
C ILE A 37 -15.57 -17.14 7.62
N GLU A 38 -16.25 -18.28 7.48
CA GLU A 38 -15.80 -19.54 8.04
C GLU A 38 -14.83 -20.24 7.06
N LYS A 39 -13.65 -20.58 7.53
CA LYS A 39 -12.64 -21.33 6.78
C LYS A 39 -11.97 -22.33 7.73
N ASP A 40 -11.97 -23.61 7.38
CA ASP A 40 -11.34 -24.70 8.15
C ASP A 40 -11.80 -24.71 9.63
N GLY A 41 -13.10 -24.46 9.89
CA GLY A 41 -13.70 -24.43 11.21
C GLY A 41 -13.31 -23.24 12.09
N ARG A 42 -12.78 -22.17 11.48
CA ARG A 42 -12.40 -20.92 12.16
C ARG A 42 -13.00 -19.72 11.46
N THR A 43 -13.45 -18.73 12.25
CA THR A 43 -13.85 -17.43 11.70
C THR A 43 -12.60 -16.65 11.35
N VAL A 44 -12.44 -16.31 10.07
CA VAL A 44 -11.33 -15.49 9.55
C VAL A 44 -11.85 -14.22 8.86
N LYS A 45 -10.96 -13.27 8.64
CA LYS A 45 -11.29 -12.02 7.93
C LYS A 45 -10.81 -12.11 6.48
N LYS A 46 -11.64 -11.69 5.54
CA LYS A 46 -11.29 -11.57 4.11
C LYS A 46 -11.66 -10.18 3.63
N MET A 47 -10.74 -9.52 2.93
CA MET A 47 -11.02 -8.21 2.32
C MET A 47 -12.05 -8.34 1.21
N VAL A 48 -12.92 -7.33 1.08
CA VAL A 48 -13.98 -7.27 0.06
C VAL A 48 -13.68 -6.15 -0.91
N LYS A 49 -13.61 -6.50 -2.20
CA LYS A 49 -13.43 -5.49 -3.27
C LYS A 49 -14.64 -4.54 -3.30
N ALA A 50 -14.37 -3.26 -3.52
CA ALA A 50 -15.35 -2.20 -3.68
C ALA A 50 -14.97 -1.33 -4.89
N GLU A 51 -15.87 -0.47 -5.35
CA GLU A 51 -15.68 0.37 -6.54
C GLU A 51 -14.44 1.28 -6.44
N HIS A 52 -14.14 1.80 -5.26
CA HIS A 52 -12.97 2.67 -5.07
C HIS A 52 -11.64 1.96 -5.38
N HIS A 53 -11.55 0.63 -5.25
CA HIS A 53 -10.35 -0.11 -5.62
C HIS A 53 -10.11 -0.09 -7.14
N GLN A 54 -11.18 -0.09 -7.95
CA GLN A 54 -11.06 0.06 -9.40
C GLN A 54 -10.57 1.47 -9.76
N THR A 55 -11.11 2.48 -9.10
CA THR A 55 -10.66 3.87 -9.26
C THR A 55 -9.20 4.02 -8.83
N LEU A 56 -8.85 3.55 -7.64
CA LEU A 56 -7.49 3.59 -7.12
C LEU A 56 -6.53 2.80 -8.02
N GLY A 57 -6.94 1.62 -8.51
CA GLY A 57 -6.15 0.74 -9.36
C GLY A 57 -5.47 -0.40 -8.64
N CYS A 58 -5.70 -0.56 -7.35
CA CYS A 58 -5.22 -1.71 -6.59
C CYS A 58 -6.19 -2.14 -5.49
N PHE A 59 -5.98 -3.37 -5.02
CA PHE A 59 -6.74 -3.99 -3.94
C PHE A 59 -5.80 -4.67 -2.96
N PHE A 60 -5.94 -4.34 -1.68
CA PHE A 60 -5.14 -4.93 -0.61
C PHE A 60 -5.59 -6.36 -0.31
N LEU A 61 -4.67 -7.30 -0.30
CA LEU A 61 -4.89 -8.71 0.07
C LEU A 61 -4.58 -8.95 1.55
N ASN A 62 -3.36 -8.64 1.94
CA ASN A 62 -2.79 -8.84 3.27
C ASN A 62 -1.47 -8.05 3.40
N HIS A 63 -0.84 -8.12 4.55
CA HIS A 63 0.56 -7.80 4.79
C HIS A 63 1.16 -8.80 5.78
N PRO A 64 2.43 -9.18 5.67
CA PRO A 64 3.12 -9.90 6.73
C PRO A 64 3.30 -9.00 7.98
N PRO A 65 3.74 -9.57 9.11
CA PRO A 65 4.16 -8.79 10.26
C PRO A 65 5.15 -7.69 9.86
N LEU A 66 5.02 -6.54 10.52
CA LEU A 66 5.89 -5.39 10.33
C LEU A 66 7.37 -5.83 10.40
N SER A 67 8.16 -5.45 9.41
CA SER A 67 9.53 -5.92 9.22
C SER A 67 10.43 -4.86 8.58
N GLU A 68 11.71 -5.14 8.52
CA GLU A 68 12.66 -4.38 7.71
C GLU A 68 12.81 -5.05 6.34
N PHE A 69 12.72 -4.26 5.26
CA PHE A 69 12.90 -4.76 3.89
C PHE A 69 13.48 -3.68 2.97
N GLN A 70 13.99 -4.12 1.81
CA GLN A 70 14.52 -3.24 0.78
C GLN A 70 13.43 -2.83 -0.20
N VAL A 71 13.37 -1.55 -0.54
CA VAL A 71 12.55 -0.98 -1.59
C VAL A 71 13.43 -0.62 -2.76
N SER A 72 13.03 -1.02 -3.97
CA SER A 72 13.68 -0.62 -5.23
C SER A 72 12.84 0.45 -5.93
N VAL A 73 13.49 1.51 -6.40
CA VAL A 73 12.90 2.54 -7.26
C VAL A 73 13.09 2.11 -8.71
N VAL A 74 12.00 1.80 -9.40
CA VAL A 74 12.05 1.21 -10.76
C VAL A 74 11.43 2.09 -11.83
N GLY A 75 10.64 3.09 -11.44
CA GLY A 75 9.94 3.99 -12.35
C GLY A 75 10.48 5.41 -12.32
N ASN A 76 10.55 6.05 -13.49
CA ASN A 76 10.88 7.47 -13.60
C ASN A 76 9.59 8.31 -13.53
N HIS A 77 9.36 8.95 -12.40
CA HIS A 77 8.19 9.80 -12.16
C HIS A 77 8.59 10.99 -11.27
N PRO A 78 7.93 12.16 -11.38
CA PRO A 78 8.24 13.30 -10.51
C PRO A 78 8.26 12.96 -9.01
N VAL A 79 7.40 12.04 -8.56
CA VAL A 79 7.31 11.62 -7.14
C VAL A 79 8.55 10.83 -6.70
N THR A 80 9.20 10.10 -7.59
CA THR A 80 10.43 9.32 -7.28
C THR A 80 11.72 10.07 -7.59
N GLN A 81 11.65 11.30 -8.06
CA GLN A 81 12.82 12.07 -8.48
C GLN A 81 13.80 12.29 -7.33
N GLY A 82 15.08 11.95 -7.56
CA GLY A 82 16.16 12.15 -6.59
C GLY A 82 16.12 11.20 -5.39
N LEU A 83 15.30 10.16 -5.42
CA LEU A 83 15.42 9.04 -4.50
C LEU A 83 16.60 8.14 -4.91
N PRO A 84 17.25 7.45 -3.98
CA PRO A 84 18.24 6.42 -4.31
C PRO A 84 17.55 5.24 -5.02
N ASP A 85 18.30 4.49 -5.83
CA ASP A 85 17.79 3.32 -6.56
C ASP A 85 17.23 2.24 -5.63
N GLN A 86 17.79 2.15 -4.42
CA GLN A 86 17.29 1.26 -3.35
C GLN A 86 17.44 1.92 -1.97
N PHE A 87 16.52 1.58 -1.07
CA PHE A 87 16.58 2.02 0.33
C PHE A 87 15.89 1.01 1.26
N ALA A 88 16.41 0.89 2.48
CA ALA A 88 15.79 0.08 3.52
C ALA A 88 14.66 0.84 4.21
N VAL A 89 13.60 0.12 4.56
CA VAL A 89 12.48 0.65 5.34
C VAL A 89 12.09 -0.32 6.45
N ARG A 90 11.46 0.22 7.49
CA ARG A 90 10.69 -0.53 8.48
C ARG A 90 9.24 -0.20 8.28
N ASP A 91 8.45 -1.15 7.80
CA ASP A 91 7.04 -0.92 7.46
C ASP A 91 6.27 -2.24 7.34
N GLU A 92 4.97 -2.16 7.08
CA GLU A 92 4.15 -3.27 6.62
C GLU A 92 4.30 -3.41 5.09
N LEU A 93 4.84 -4.54 4.63
CA LEU A 93 4.91 -4.82 3.19
C LEU A 93 3.52 -5.20 2.68
N TYR A 94 2.78 -4.24 2.14
CA TYR A 94 1.43 -4.49 1.63
C TYR A 94 1.45 -5.37 0.37
N LEU A 95 0.70 -6.46 0.42
CA LEU A 95 0.42 -7.31 -0.73
C LEU A 95 -0.78 -6.73 -1.46
N ILE A 96 -0.56 -6.06 -2.57
CA ILE A 96 -1.59 -5.40 -3.36
C ILE A 96 -1.75 -6.06 -4.73
N GLU A 97 -2.98 -6.41 -5.07
CA GLU A 97 -3.35 -6.79 -6.43
C GLU A 97 -3.52 -5.53 -7.29
N ILE A 98 -2.75 -5.41 -8.36
CA ILE A 98 -2.94 -4.33 -9.33
C ILE A 98 -4.14 -4.67 -10.22
N GLN A 99 -5.14 -3.77 -10.30
CA GLN A 99 -6.39 -4.00 -11.04
C GLN A 99 -6.24 -3.76 -12.55
N ASP A 100 -5.29 -2.90 -12.93
CA ASP A 100 -4.99 -2.54 -14.32
C ASP A 100 -3.46 -2.47 -14.52
N PRO A 101 -2.80 -3.64 -14.67
CA PRO A 101 -1.34 -3.66 -14.85
C PRO A 101 -0.87 -2.92 -16.11
N GLY A 102 -1.65 -2.98 -17.21
CA GLY A 102 -1.30 -2.33 -18.47
C GLY A 102 -1.44 -0.81 -18.44
N GLY A 103 -2.30 -0.27 -17.60
CA GLY A 103 -2.54 1.16 -17.41
C GLY A 103 -1.78 1.77 -16.24
N SER A 104 -0.91 1.01 -15.56
CA SER A 104 -0.17 1.43 -14.38
C SER A 104 1.34 1.38 -14.62
N GLN A 105 2.03 2.47 -14.30
CA GLN A 105 3.49 2.51 -14.27
C GLN A 105 3.98 2.17 -12.87
N THR A 106 4.69 1.06 -12.70
CA THR A 106 5.31 0.71 -11.43
C THR A 106 6.43 1.70 -11.07
N LEU A 107 6.44 2.15 -9.83
CA LEU A 107 7.41 3.13 -9.31
C LEU A 107 8.30 2.53 -8.22
N LEU A 108 7.70 1.78 -7.30
CA LEU A 108 8.38 1.15 -6.17
C LEU A 108 8.05 -0.34 -6.11
N THR A 109 9.06 -1.15 -5.82
CA THR A 109 8.90 -2.60 -5.63
C THR A 109 9.68 -3.09 -4.41
N ALA A 110 9.33 -4.28 -3.93
CA ALA A 110 10.15 -5.07 -3.02
C ALA A 110 10.16 -6.53 -3.46
N GLU A 111 11.12 -7.32 -2.98
CA GLU A 111 11.14 -8.76 -3.22
C GLU A 111 10.52 -9.49 -2.02
N LEU A 112 9.54 -10.33 -2.29
CA LEU A 112 8.94 -11.24 -1.31
C LEU A 112 8.30 -12.41 -2.06
N VAL A 113 8.94 -13.56 -2.07
CA VAL A 113 8.50 -14.76 -2.81
C VAL A 113 7.18 -15.30 -2.27
N GLN A 114 7.03 -15.35 -0.94
CA GLN A 114 5.86 -15.90 -0.26
C GLN A 114 5.49 -15.03 0.94
N ASP A 115 4.20 -14.87 1.19
CA ASP A 115 3.70 -14.22 2.41
C ASP A 115 4.10 -15.05 3.65
N PRO A 116 4.97 -14.53 4.54
CA PRO A 116 5.42 -15.23 5.73
C PRO A 116 4.46 -15.07 6.91
N SER A 117 3.26 -14.55 6.69
CA SER A 117 2.28 -14.32 7.76
C SER A 117 1.96 -15.61 8.51
N PRO A 118 2.02 -15.60 9.84
CA PRO A 118 1.65 -16.78 10.62
C PRO A 118 0.15 -17.09 10.48
N PRO A 119 -0.28 -18.35 10.67
CA PRO A 119 -1.68 -18.73 10.59
C PRO A 119 -2.58 -17.86 11.48
N GLY A 120 -3.60 -17.27 10.86
CA GLY A 120 -4.57 -16.41 11.54
C GLY A 120 -4.14 -14.94 11.68
N PHE A 121 -3.00 -14.57 11.15
CA PHE A 121 -2.58 -13.17 11.05
C PHE A 121 -3.23 -12.47 9.85
N GLY A 122 -3.73 -11.26 10.08
CA GLY A 122 -4.26 -10.39 9.02
C GLY A 122 -5.51 -10.93 8.34
N PHE A 123 -5.45 -11.02 7.02
CA PHE A 123 -6.58 -11.36 6.16
C PHE A 123 -6.26 -12.58 5.31
N VAL A 124 -7.27 -13.43 5.08
CA VAL A 124 -7.12 -14.55 4.14
C VAL A 124 -7.46 -14.13 2.72
N TYR A 125 -6.76 -14.70 1.77
CA TYR A 125 -7.00 -14.53 0.33
C TYR A 125 -6.86 -15.90 -0.36
N ASP A 126 -7.49 -16.06 -1.53
CA ASP A 126 -7.53 -17.36 -2.19
C ASP A 126 -6.28 -17.59 -3.06
N ASN A 127 -5.83 -16.54 -3.77
CA ASN A 127 -4.67 -16.56 -4.64
C ASN A 127 -3.80 -15.33 -4.37
N ASP A 128 -2.50 -15.51 -4.43
CA ASP A 128 -1.54 -14.42 -4.28
C ASP A 128 -1.37 -13.63 -5.59
N THR A 129 -2.38 -12.82 -5.89
CA THR A 129 -2.41 -11.98 -7.08
C THR A 129 -1.53 -10.71 -6.95
N ALA A 130 -0.88 -10.51 -5.79
CA ALA A 130 0.11 -9.45 -5.59
C ALA A 130 1.51 -9.82 -6.10
N LEU A 131 1.78 -11.13 -6.28
CA LEU A 131 3.06 -11.61 -6.80
C LEU A 131 3.15 -11.38 -8.31
N GLN A 132 4.23 -10.75 -8.75
CA GLN A 132 4.46 -10.52 -10.17
C GLN A 132 4.89 -11.82 -10.88
N ALA A 133 4.87 -11.81 -12.22
CA ALA A 133 5.15 -12.99 -13.04
C ALA A 133 6.55 -13.58 -12.86
N ASP A 134 7.50 -12.81 -12.32
CA ASP A 134 8.86 -13.27 -11.99
C ASP A 134 8.93 -14.13 -10.72
N GLY A 135 7.82 -14.28 -10.01
CA GLY A 135 7.70 -15.12 -8.82
C GLY A 135 8.35 -14.54 -7.55
N LYS A 136 8.76 -13.27 -7.55
CA LYS A 136 9.41 -12.66 -6.38
C LYS A 136 9.08 -11.18 -6.16
N THR A 137 8.76 -10.44 -7.21
CA THR A 137 8.51 -8.99 -7.11
C THR A 137 7.11 -8.69 -6.60
N ARG A 138 7.01 -7.70 -5.71
CA ARG A 138 5.78 -7.07 -5.19
C ARG A 138 5.77 -5.61 -5.57
N VAL A 139 4.67 -5.11 -6.12
CA VAL A 139 4.49 -3.68 -6.36
C VAL A 139 4.14 -2.99 -5.05
N LEU A 140 4.93 -1.96 -4.68
CA LEU A 140 4.69 -1.12 -3.51
C LEU A 140 4.21 0.29 -3.87
N GLY A 141 4.40 0.71 -5.11
CA GLY A 141 3.96 2.01 -5.56
C GLY A 141 3.85 2.04 -7.08
N TYR A 142 2.88 2.80 -7.56
CA TYR A 142 2.64 2.99 -9.00
C TYR A 142 2.01 4.35 -9.27
N ALA A 143 2.08 4.79 -10.52
CA ALA A 143 1.30 5.87 -11.09
C ALA A 143 0.34 5.33 -12.14
N ARG A 144 -0.86 5.90 -12.24
CA ARG A 144 -1.81 5.59 -13.32
C ARG A 144 -2.62 6.83 -13.71
N ASN A 145 -2.89 6.96 -15.00
CA ASN A 145 -3.72 8.04 -15.53
C ASN A 145 -5.20 7.67 -15.49
N ILE A 146 -6.04 8.66 -15.17
CA ILE A 146 -7.51 8.59 -15.31
C ILE A 146 -7.98 9.86 -16.00
N GLY A 147 -8.41 9.74 -17.25
CA GLY A 147 -8.73 10.90 -18.07
C GLY A 147 -7.53 11.84 -18.20
N ARG A 148 -7.69 13.09 -17.74
CA ARG A 148 -6.57 14.07 -17.69
C ARG A 148 -5.81 14.08 -16.37
N GLY A 149 -6.32 13.38 -15.38
CA GLY A 149 -5.73 13.32 -14.05
C GLY A 149 -4.85 12.10 -13.85
N GLU A 150 -4.26 12.03 -12.67
CA GLU A 150 -3.32 10.98 -12.33
C GLU A 150 -3.43 10.58 -10.86
N ILE A 151 -3.26 9.30 -10.58
CA ILE A 151 -3.16 8.74 -9.23
C ILE A 151 -1.73 8.25 -9.03
N VAL A 152 -1.14 8.59 -7.89
CA VAL A 152 0.07 7.93 -7.38
C VAL A 152 -0.30 7.21 -6.09
N TYR A 153 -0.12 5.91 -6.06
CA TYR A 153 -0.27 5.10 -4.86
C TYR A 153 1.10 4.69 -4.33
N ILE A 154 1.27 4.80 -3.00
CA ILE A 154 2.46 4.36 -2.26
C ILE A 154 2.00 3.48 -1.10
N GLY A 155 2.38 2.20 -1.11
CA GLY A 155 2.01 1.20 -0.11
C GLY A 155 2.74 1.34 1.22
N LEU A 156 3.74 2.21 1.31
CA LEU A 156 4.44 2.55 2.54
C LEU A 156 3.64 3.55 3.37
N GLY A 157 3.89 3.60 4.69
CA GLY A 157 3.32 4.62 5.56
C GLY A 157 2.62 4.10 6.82
N HIS A 158 2.91 2.86 7.24
CA HIS A 158 2.39 2.38 8.52
C HIS A 158 2.90 3.24 9.68
N CYS A 159 1.98 3.64 10.54
CA CYS A 159 2.28 4.26 11.82
C CYS A 159 1.17 3.97 12.83
N HIS A 160 1.53 3.87 14.10
CA HIS A 160 0.56 3.76 15.18
C HIS A 160 1.08 4.41 16.46
N THR A 161 0.15 4.73 17.36
CA THR A 161 0.43 5.19 18.71
C THR A 161 -0.21 4.24 19.71
N GLY A 162 0.20 4.29 20.97
CA GLY A 162 -0.29 3.41 22.03
C GLY A 162 -1.82 3.45 22.28
N ARG A 163 -2.55 4.28 21.53
CA ARG A 163 -4.01 4.39 21.57
C ARG A 163 -4.71 3.60 20.48
N THR A 164 -3.99 3.08 19.51
CA THR A 164 -4.60 2.65 18.25
C THR A 164 -4.78 1.16 18.11
N ASP A 165 -3.98 0.28 18.74
CA ASP A 165 -4.18 -1.15 18.45
C ASP A 165 -3.64 -2.13 19.48
N SER A 166 -4.19 -3.36 19.39
CA SER A 166 -3.70 -4.56 20.06
C SER A 166 -2.26 -4.87 19.60
N PRO A 167 -1.39 -5.37 20.48
CA PRO A 167 -0.05 -5.77 20.10
C PRO A 167 -0.10 -6.81 18.98
N SER A 168 0.44 -6.45 17.82
CA SER A 168 0.62 -7.34 16.69
C SER A 168 2.01 -7.97 16.73
N PRO A 169 2.21 -9.20 16.24
CA PRO A 169 3.55 -9.74 16.08
C PRO A 169 4.34 -8.89 15.09
N VAL A 170 5.63 -8.71 15.37
CA VAL A 170 6.59 -8.07 14.47
C VAL A 170 7.71 -9.04 14.14
N ASP A 171 8.37 -8.81 13.02
CA ASP A 171 9.51 -9.61 12.61
C ASP A 171 10.74 -9.32 13.49
N ALA A 172 11.62 -10.30 13.61
CA ALA A 172 12.87 -10.19 14.39
C ALA A 172 13.81 -9.09 13.87
N SER A 173 13.68 -8.67 12.59
CA SER A 173 14.45 -7.59 11.99
C SER A 173 14.26 -6.24 12.69
N LEU A 174 13.17 -6.06 13.43
CA LEU A 174 12.91 -4.85 14.21
C LEU A 174 13.63 -4.83 15.57
N GLY A 175 14.28 -5.93 15.96
CA GLY A 175 15.00 -6.00 17.22
C GLY A 175 14.12 -5.90 18.48
N SER A 176 12.81 -6.03 18.36
CA SER A 176 11.83 -5.86 19.44
C SER A 176 11.47 -7.16 20.14
N GLY A 177 12.18 -8.27 19.85
CA GLY A 177 11.86 -9.59 20.40
C GLY A 177 10.49 -10.13 19.98
N GLY A 178 9.96 -9.70 18.83
CA GLY A 178 8.65 -10.11 18.31
C GLY A 178 7.47 -9.34 18.93
N ILE A 179 7.73 -8.26 19.65
CA ILE A 179 6.70 -7.42 20.28
C ILE A 179 6.61 -6.09 19.53
N MET A 180 5.41 -5.70 19.12
CA MET A 180 5.14 -4.42 18.51
C MET A 180 5.45 -3.29 19.50
N PRO A 181 6.28 -2.29 19.15
CA PRO A 181 6.50 -1.13 20.00
C PRO A 181 5.18 -0.36 20.20
N PRO A 182 4.97 0.29 21.36
CA PRO A 182 3.73 1.03 21.65
C PRO A 182 3.53 2.24 20.73
N GLU A 183 4.61 2.78 20.20
CA GLU A 183 4.62 3.84 19.18
C GLU A 183 5.53 3.41 18.05
N PHE A 184 5.08 3.61 16.82
CA PHE A 184 5.83 3.27 15.62
C PHE A 184 5.54 4.30 14.54
N HIS A 185 6.57 4.91 14.02
CA HIS A 185 6.50 5.93 12.98
C HIS A 185 7.11 5.44 11.65
N GLY A 186 7.95 4.41 11.69
CA GLY A 186 8.49 3.71 10.52
C GLY A 186 9.11 4.64 9.49
N VAL A 187 8.61 4.57 8.27
CA VAL A 187 9.13 5.37 7.15
C VAL A 187 8.94 6.88 7.33
N TRP A 188 8.00 7.33 8.18
CA TRP A 188 7.77 8.76 8.43
C TRP A 188 8.96 9.49 9.06
N GLU A 189 9.90 8.76 9.66
CA GLU A 189 11.13 9.30 10.26
C GLU A 189 12.33 9.25 9.30
N THR A 190 12.12 8.84 8.03
CA THR A 190 13.20 8.71 7.05
C THR A 190 13.25 9.89 6.07
N GLU A 191 14.46 10.33 5.75
CA GLU A 191 14.67 11.41 4.75
C GLU A 191 14.13 11.02 3.37
N VAL A 192 14.24 9.73 3.01
CA VAL A 192 13.78 9.22 1.72
C VAL A 192 12.27 9.35 1.58
N PHE A 193 11.51 8.96 2.60
CA PHE A 193 10.06 9.08 2.58
C PHE A 193 9.61 10.55 2.63
N MET A 194 10.27 11.38 3.42
CA MET A 194 10.01 12.82 3.45
C MET A 194 10.28 13.47 2.07
N ARG A 195 11.34 13.05 1.38
CA ARG A 195 11.63 13.50 0.00
C ARG A 195 10.51 13.07 -0.96
N LEU A 196 10.07 11.82 -0.87
CA LEU A 196 8.97 11.31 -1.67
C LEU A 196 7.69 12.14 -1.46
N LEU A 197 7.33 12.45 -0.22
CA LEU A 197 6.16 13.28 0.09
C LEU A 197 6.29 14.71 -0.43
N GLN A 198 7.47 15.35 -0.30
CA GLN A 198 7.74 16.68 -0.86
C GLN A 198 7.58 16.68 -2.39
N ASN A 199 8.12 15.65 -3.04
CA ASN A 199 7.97 15.46 -4.48
C ASN A 199 6.50 15.30 -4.86
N ALA A 200 5.74 14.51 -4.09
CA ALA A 200 4.32 14.26 -4.33
C ALA A 200 3.47 15.54 -4.18
N VAL A 201 3.76 16.37 -3.17
CA VAL A 201 3.11 17.68 -3.02
C VAL A 201 3.42 18.56 -4.23
N THR A 202 4.70 18.64 -4.63
CA THR A 202 5.13 19.43 -5.79
C THR A 202 4.47 18.94 -7.09
N TRP A 203 4.40 17.62 -7.27
CA TRP A 203 3.70 17.01 -8.39
C TRP A 203 2.20 17.34 -8.36
N GLY A 204 1.54 17.20 -7.21
CA GLY A 204 0.12 17.48 -7.04
C GLY A 204 -0.27 18.92 -7.31
N MET A 205 0.63 19.88 -7.03
CA MET A 205 0.39 21.32 -7.25
C MET A 205 0.58 21.78 -8.70
N LYS A 206 1.19 20.97 -9.57
CA LYS A 206 1.33 21.33 -10.98
C LYS A 206 -0.04 21.29 -11.65
N THR A 207 -0.54 22.44 -12.10
CA THR A 207 -1.72 22.50 -12.96
C THR A 207 -1.38 21.90 -14.32
N SER A 208 -2.29 21.07 -14.81
CA SER A 208 -2.25 20.45 -16.15
C SER A 208 -2.43 21.51 -17.20
#